data_190b02e52c13b779b4892dfd8a7f29a7
#
_entry.id   190b02e52c13b779b4892dfd8a7f29a7
#
_cell.length_a   1.000
_cell.length_b   1.000
_cell.length_c   1.000
_cell.angle_alpha   90.00
_cell.angle_beta   90.00
_cell.angle_gamma   90.00
#
_symmetry.space_group_name_H-M   'P 1'
#
loop_
_entity.id
_entity.type
_entity.pdbx_description
1 polymer ?
#
loop_
_entity_poly.entity_id
_entity_poly.type
_entity_poly.pdbx_seq_one_letter_code
_entity_poly.pdbx_strand_id
1 'polypeptide(L)'
;MTTRLLIHITLLLLWCISPQANGVEQRSDENLLKAVFIYNFAKFTRWPSDTWPENGAALRICAIGNDELSQALVRLNGRKVRELPVTIEHREERNDLDNCHLLYLARSMQHLMIEINESIRTKPVLTVSEITDFSKQGGMIELYRINSRIRFKINLQATREAGLDLSSRLLKLAVDVKR
;
A
#
# COMPACT_ATOMS: atom_id res chain seq x y z
N MET A 1 -14.75 -24.66 58.06
CA MET A 1 -15.41 -24.80 56.71
C MET A 1 -15.27 -23.54 55.85
N THR A 2 -15.05 -22.36 56.38
CA THR A 2 -14.98 -21.09 55.70
C THR A 2 -13.71 -20.82 54.92
N THR A 3 -12.55 -21.32 55.36
CA THR A 3 -11.24 -21.09 54.75
C THR A 3 -11.04 -21.84 53.41
N ARG A 4 -11.65 -23.00 53.22
CA ARG A 4 -11.57 -23.74 51.94
C ARG A 4 -12.43 -23.14 50.84
N LEU A 5 -13.51 -22.47 51.17
CA LEU A 5 -14.37 -21.79 50.22
C LEU A 5 -13.73 -20.52 49.62
N LEU A 6 -12.98 -19.78 50.43
CA LEU A 6 -12.25 -18.59 49.97
C LEU A 6 -11.12 -18.90 48.99
N ILE A 7 -10.43 -20.05 49.17
CA ILE A 7 -9.32 -20.47 48.27
C ILE A 7 -9.87 -20.85 46.88
N HIS A 8 -11.07 -21.41 46.79
CA HIS A 8 -11.70 -21.78 45.49
C HIS A 8 -12.21 -20.57 44.72
N ILE A 9 -12.67 -19.52 45.41
CA ILE A 9 -13.12 -18.27 44.78
C ILE A 9 -11.94 -17.47 44.24
N THR A 10 -10.78 -17.45 44.90
CA THR A 10 -9.57 -16.79 44.39
C THR A 10 -8.96 -17.51 43.18
N LEU A 11 -9.06 -18.84 43.09
CA LEU A 11 -8.58 -19.60 41.93
C LEU A 11 -9.44 -19.40 40.68
N LEU A 12 -10.74 -19.17 40.83
CA LEU A 12 -11.67 -18.92 39.71
C LEU A 12 -11.53 -17.54 39.09
N LEU A 13 -11.03 -16.54 39.84
CA LEU A 13 -10.83 -15.18 39.34
C LEU A 13 -9.55 -14.98 38.51
N LEU A 14 -8.58 -15.93 38.57
CA LEU A 14 -7.34 -15.86 37.79
C LEU A 14 -7.49 -16.38 36.34
N TRP A 15 -8.59 -16.95 35.95
CA TRP A 15 -8.77 -17.59 34.63
C TRP A 15 -9.38 -16.65 33.57
N CYS A 16 -9.66 -15.40 33.88
CA CYS A 16 -10.27 -14.43 32.94
C CYS A 16 -9.29 -13.47 32.28
N ILE A 17 -7.98 -13.67 32.41
CA ILE A 17 -7.01 -12.87 31.69
C ILE A 17 -6.59 -13.62 30.41
N SER A 18 -7.45 -13.64 29.42
CA SER A 18 -7.08 -14.08 28.06
C SER A 18 -6.31 -12.95 27.37
N PRO A 19 -5.05 -13.12 26.97
CA PRO A 19 -4.35 -12.10 26.21
C PRO A 19 -4.94 -12.00 24.80
N GLN A 20 -5.63 -10.90 24.51
CA GLN A 20 -6.09 -10.56 23.16
C GLN A 20 -4.97 -9.97 22.28
N ALA A 21 -3.74 -10.40 22.46
CA ALA A 21 -2.57 -9.83 21.78
C ALA A 21 -2.41 -10.25 20.30
N ASN A 22 -3.00 -11.37 19.88
CA ASN A 22 -2.71 -11.96 18.56
C ASN A 22 -3.24 -11.17 17.36
N GLY A 23 -4.27 -10.35 17.52
CA GLY A 23 -4.90 -9.66 16.40
C GLY A 23 -4.12 -8.43 15.89
N VAL A 24 -3.45 -7.71 16.76
CA VAL A 24 -2.70 -6.48 16.41
C VAL A 24 -1.38 -6.85 15.71
N GLU A 25 -0.68 -7.85 16.20
CA GLU A 25 0.58 -8.32 15.63
C GLU A 25 0.38 -8.86 14.20
N GLN A 26 -0.63 -9.70 14.00
CA GLN A 26 -0.94 -10.27 12.68
C GLN A 26 -1.32 -9.18 11.65
N ARG A 27 -2.00 -8.12 12.06
CA ARG A 27 -2.37 -7.00 11.18
C ARG A 27 -1.16 -6.15 10.83
N SER A 28 -0.24 -5.92 11.78
CA SER A 28 1.02 -5.22 11.53
C SER A 28 1.88 -5.96 10.49
N ASP A 29 1.96 -7.28 10.58
CA ASP A 29 2.70 -8.12 9.63
C ASP A 29 2.08 -8.10 8.23
N GLU A 30 0.75 -8.09 8.14
CA GLU A 30 0.03 -7.99 6.88
C GLU A 30 0.32 -6.65 6.18
N ASN A 31 0.26 -5.53 6.91
CA ASN A 31 0.53 -4.22 6.34
C ASN A 31 1.99 -4.05 5.92
N LEU A 32 2.91 -4.64 6.68
CA LEU A 32 4.32 -4.69 6.27
C LEU A 32 4.50 -5.50 4.98
N LEU A 33 3.82 -6.64 4.85
CA LEU A 33 3.84 -7.43 3.62
C LEU A 33 3.27 -6.64 2.44
N LYS A 34 2.15 -5.92 2.61
CA LYS A 34 1.58 -5.04 1.57
C LYS A 34 2.53 -3.92 1.18
N ALA A 35 3.22 -3.32 2.15
CA ALA A 35 4.26 -2.33 1.86
C ALA A 35 5.38 -2.92 0.99
N VAL A 36 5.81 -4.17 1.24
CA VAL A 36 6.77 -4.89 0.39
C VAL A 36 6.22 -5.13 -1.01
N PHE A 37 4.92 -5.41 -1.18
CA PHE A 37 4.30 -5.48 -2.51
C PHE A 37 4.39 -4.13 -3.23
N ILE A 38 4.06 -3.02 -2.56
CA ILE A 38 4.16 -1.66 -3.13
C ILE A 38 5.60 -1.35 -3.56
N TYR A 39 6.58 -1.67 -2.73
CA TYR A 39 8.00 -1.56 -3.08
C TYR A 39 8.35 -2.38 -4.34
N ASN A 40 7.85 -3.60 -4.45
CA ASN A 40 8.08 -4.43 -5.62
C ASN A 40 7.36 -3.88 -6.86
N PHE A 41 6.18 -3.29 -6.73
CA PHE A 41 5.53 -2.60 -7.85
C PHE A 41 6.44 -1.48 -8.39
N ALA A 42 7.00 -0.66 -7.51
CA ALA A 42 7.98 0.34 -7.91
C ALA A 42 9.21 -0.29 -8.59
N LYS A 43 9.74 -1.39 -8.06
CA LYS A 43 10.91 -2.08 -8.62
C LYS A 43 10.66 -2.65 -10.02
N PHE A 44 9.44 -3.09 -10.31
CA PHE A 44 9.05 -3.71 -11.57
C PHE A 44 8.35 -2.77 -12.55
N THR A 45 8.30 -1.48 -12.24
CA THR A 45 7.81 -0.41 -13.12
C THR A 45 8.99 0.32 -13.75
N ARG A 46 8.83 0.74 -15.00
CA ARG A 46 9.72 1.69 -15.69
C ARG A 46 8.96 2.97 -15.89
N TRP A 47 9.61 4.07 -15.52
CA TRP A 47 9.16 5.43 -15.77
C TRP A 47 9.83 5.98 -17.01
N PRO A 48 9.23 6.93 -17.73
CA PRO A 48 9.90 7.71 -18.76
C PRO A 48 11.20 8.34 -18.24
N SER A 49 12.18 8.50 -19.10
CA SER A 49 13.50 9.02 -18.70
C SER A 49 13.47 10.45 -18.17
N ASP A 50 12.56 11.26 -18.67
CA ASP A 50 12.33 12.65 -18.27
C ASP A 50 11.62 12.82 -16.91
N THR A 51 11.13 11.74 -16.33
CA THR A 51 10.54 11.74 -14.97
C THR A 51 11.60 11.99 -13.88
N TRP A 52 12.87 11.72 -14.17
CA TRP A 52 13.94 11.78 -13.19
C TRP A 52 14.65 13.13 -13.21
N PRO A 53 14.77 13.84 -12.05
CA PRO A 53 15.57 15.06 -11.99
C PRO A 53 17.07 14.74 -12.22
N GLU A 54 17.77 15.66 -12.87
CA GLU A 54 19.19 15.48 -13.26
C GLU A 54 20.14 15.25 -12.08
N ASN A 55 19.80 15.76 -10.88
CA ASN A 55 20.68 15.73 -9.72
C ASN A 55 20.08 14.92 -8.57
N GLY A 56 20.61 13.72 -8.32
CA GLY A 56 20.39 12.99 -7.05
C GLY A 56 18.94 12.52 -6.82
N ALA A 57 18.32 12.01 -7.86
CA ALA A 57 16.94 11.56 -7.81
C ALA A 57 16.71 10.49 -6.73
N ALA A 58 15.63 10.66 -5.97
CA ALA A 58 15.04 9.62 -5.16
C ALA A 58 13.76 9.10 -5.81
N LEU A 59 13.43 7.84 -5.65
CA LEU A 59 12.11 7.33 -5.98
C LEU A 59 11.12 7.73 -4.88
N ARG A 60 10.26 8.71 -5.18
CA ARG A 60 9.27 9.24 -4.24
C ARG A 60 8.01 8.40 -4.25
N ILE A 61 7.69 7.81 -3.10
CA ILE A 61 6.43 7.14 -2.82
C ILE A 61 5.62 8.04 -1.92
N CYS A 62 4.52 8.55 -2.43
CA CYS A 62 3.60 9.40 -1.69
C CYS A 62 2.44 8.55 -1.14
N ALA A 63 1.95 8.89 0.04
CA ALA A 63 0.75 8.32 0.62
C ALA A 63 -0.25 9.43 0.93
N ILE A 64 -1.49 9.30 0.45
CA ILE A 64 -2.61 10.17 0.81
C ILE A 64 -3.57 9.39 1.71
N GLY A 65 -3.95 10.04 2.80
CA GLY A 65 -4.74 9.44 3.87
C GLY A 65 -3.85 8.68 4.87
N ASN A 66 -4.41 8.51 6.06
CA ASN A 66 -3.68 7.91 7.17
C ASN A 66 -4.35 6.59 7.55
N ASP A 67 -3.74 5.48 7.18
CA ASP A 67 -4.09 4.13 7.60
C ASP A 67 -2.83 3.35 8.01
N GLU A 68 -3.02 2.15 8.52
CA GLU A 68 -1.92 1.30 8.98
C GLU A 68 -0.93 0.94 7.86
N LEU A 69 -1.40 0.85 6.61
CA LEU A 69 -0.52 0.56 5.48
C LEU A 69 0.32 1.79 5.11
N SER A 70 -0.27 3.00 5.10
CA SER A 70 0.49 4.22 4.86
C SER A 70 1.60 4.41 5.91
N GLN A 71 1.33 4.06 7.17
CA GLN A 71 2.34 4.06 8.23
C GLN A 71 3.42 2.98 8.01
N ALA A 72 3.03 1.78 7.54
CA ALA A 72 3.98 0.71 7.25
C ALA A 72 4.94 1.07 6.09
N LEU A 73 4.51 1.91 5.14
CA LEU A 73 5.34 2.37 4.03
C LEU A 73 6.61 3.11 4.51
N VAL A 74 6.54 3.80 5.67
CA VAL A 74 7.69 4.53 6.23
C VAL A 74 8.90 3.61 6.43
N ARG A 75 8.69 2.31 6.66
CA ARG A 75 9.78 1.32 6.80
C ARG A 75 10.56 1.06 5.50
N LEU A 76 10.06 1.56 4.38
CA LEU A 76 10.74 1.48 3.08
C LEU A 76 11.72 2.62 2.84
N ASN A 77 11.65 3.66 3.67
CA ASN A 77 12.50 4.85 3.51
C ASN A 77 13.99 4.48 3.50
N GLY A 78 14.74 5.01 2.56
CA GLY A 78 16.15 4.70 2.36
C GLY A 78 16.46 3.36 1.66
N ARG A 79 15.47 2.48 1.43
CA ARG A 79 15.67 1.29 0.58
C ARG A 79 15.94 1.72 -0.85
N LYS A 80 16.66 0.91 -1.62
CA LYS A 80 17.00 1.22 -2.99
C LYS A 80 16.12 0.47 -3.99
N VAL A 81 15.60 1.22 -4.96
CA VAL A 81 15.01 0.67 -6.19
C VAL A 81 15.94 1.05 -7.34
N ARG A 82 16.55 0.04 -7.96
CA ARG A 82 17.71 0.25 -8.83
C ARG A 82 18.75 1.05 -8.06
N GLU A 83 19.43 1.99 -8.44
CA GLU A 83 20.40 2.72 -7.61
C GLU A 83 19.80 3.92 -6.84
N LEU A 84 18.49 4.15 -6.97
CA LEU A 84 17.82 5.31 -6.38
C LEU A 84 17.30 4.99 -4.96
N PRO A 85 17.55 5.82 -3.96
CA PRO A 85 16.94 5.67 -2.65
C PRO A 85 15.44 5.95 -2.75
N VAL A 86 14.65 5.21 -1.98
CA VAL A 86 13.21 5.45 -1.81
C VAL A 86 13.01 6.51 -0.73
N THR A 87 12.18 7.51 -1.01
CA THR A 87 11.66 8.44 -0.01
C THR A 87 10.17 8.24 0.14
N ILE A 88 9.68 8.27 1.37
CA ILE A 88 8.26 8.15 1.70
C ILE A 88 7.77 9.52 2.15
N GLU A 89 6.72 9.99 1.52
CA GLU A 89 6.11 11.29 1.80
C GLU A 89 4.61 11.11 2.10
N HIS A 90 4.17 11.59 3.24
CA HIS A 90 2.74 11.71 3.53
C HIS A 90 2.23 13.04 3.00
N ARG A 91 1.15 12.97 2.21
CA ARG A 91 0.49 14.15 1.63
C ARG A 91 -0.86 14.35 2.29
N GLU A 92 -1.08 15.50 2.87
CA GLU A 92 -2.39 15.91 3.41
C GLU A 92 -3.27 16.50 2.31
N GLU A 93 -2.63 17.18 1.36
CA GLU A 93 -3.28 17.83 0.24
C GLU A 93 -3.07 17.07 -1.08
N ARG A 94 -4.00 17.31 -2.03
CA ARG A 94 -3.96 16.72 -3.38
C ARG A 94 -3.06 17.50 -4.35
N ASN A 95 -2.35 18.50 -3.85
CA ASN A 95 -1.45 19.32 -4.65
C ASN A 95 -0.13 18.59 -4.92
N ASP A 96 0.47 18.86 -6.06
CA ASP A 96 1.80 18.35 -6.45
C ASP A 96 1.93 16.81 -6.49
N LEU A 97 0.84 16.09 -6.82
CA LEU A 97 0.87 14.63 -6.94
C LEU A 97 1.73 14.14 -8.11
N ASP A 98 1.93 14.96 -9.11
CA ASP A 98 2.83 14.71 -10.24
C ASP A 98 4.32 14.69 -9.86
N ASN A 99 4.66 15.18 -8.68
CA ASN A 99 5.99 15.03 -8.10
C ASN A 99 6.24 13.64 -7.49
N CYS A 100 5.21 12.78 -7.39
CA CYS A 100 5.35 11.42 -6.89
C CYS A 100 5.66 10.46 -8.04
N HIS A 101 6.46 9.43 -7.80
CA HIS A 101 6.65 8.33 -8.76
C HIS A 101 5.62 7.22 -8.52
N LEU A 102 5.27 6.98 -7.25
CA LEU A 102 4.20 6.08 -6.86
C LEU A 102 3.31 6.78 -5.83
N LEU A 103 2.00 6.68 -6.02
CA LEU A 103 0.98 7.20 -5.11
C LEU A 103 0.19 6.04 -4.51
N TYR A 104 0.27 5.90 -3.18
CA TYR A 104 -0.63 5.06 -2.42
C TYR A 104 -1.83 5.88 -1.93
N LEU A 105 -3.03 5.42 -2.25
CA LEU A 105 -4.28 6.02 -1.83
C LEU A 105 -4.94 5.15 -0.76
N ALA A 106 -5.00 5.67 0.48
CA ALA A 106 -5.62 4.98 1.60
C ALA A 106 -7.13 4.80 1.42
N ARG A 107 -7.72 3.78 2.04
CA ARG A 107 -9.18 3.52 1.95
C ARG A 107 -10.04 4.68 2.43
N SER A 108 -9.57 5.43 3.42
CA SER A 108 -10.25 6.64 3.92
C SER A 108 -10.48 7.70 2.84
N MET A 109 -9.70 7.65 1.76
CA MET A 109 -9.76 8.59 0.64
C MET A 109 -10.64 8.12 -0.52
N GLN A 110 -11.45 7.07 -0.34
CA GLN A 110 -12.32 6.51 -1.38
C GLN A 110 -13.21 7.56 -2.05
N HIS A 111 -13.71 8.54 -1.31
CA HIS A 111 -14.57 9.60 -1.82
C HIS A 111 -13.86 10.56 -2.79
N LEU A 112 -12.52 10.61 -2.78
CA LEU A 112 -11.70 11.43 -3.67
C LEU A 112 -11.01 10.62 -4.78
N MET A 113 -11.20 9.31 -4.79
CA MET A 113 -10.48 8.38 -5.67
C MET A 113 -10.58 8.74 -7.15
N ILE A 114 -11.79 9.03 -7.63
CA ILE A 114 -12.02 9.34 -9.04
C ILE A 114 -11.32 10.66 -9.40
N GLU A 115 -11.49 11.68 -8.59
CA GLU A 115 -10.88 13.00 -8.79
C GLU A 115 -9.35 12.92 -8.81
N ILE A 116 -8.76 12.18 -7.87
CA ILE A 116 -7.31 11.97 -7.80
C ILE A 116 -6.82 11.23 -9.04
N ASN A 117 -7.45 10.10 -9.42
CA ASN A 117 -7.05 9.32 -10.59
C ASN A 117 -7.12 10.15 -11.88
N GLU A 118 -8.16 10.97 -12.06
CA GLU A 118 -8.30 11.84 -13.21
C GLU A 118 -7.23 12.95 -13.25
N SER A 119 -6.89 13.54 -12.09
CA SER A 119 -5.91 14.64 -12.02
C SER A 119 -4.49 14.22 -12.44
N ILE A 120 -4.17 12.93 -12.29
CA ILE A 120 -2.84 12.37 -12.62
C ILE A 120 -2.88 11.33 -13.74
N ARG A 121 -3.99 11.20 -14.47
CA ARG A 121 -4.23 10.14 -15.47
C ARG A 121 -3.13 10.01 -16.51
N THR A 122 -2.61 11.15 -16.98
CA THR A 122 -1.54 11.20 -17.99
C THR A 122 -0.16 11.51 -17.39
N LYS A 123 -0.05 11.53 -16.07
CA LYS A 123 1.21 11.76 -15.38
C LYS A 123 1.90 10.44 -15.09
N PRO A 124 3.23 10.36 -15.12
CA PRO A 124 3.96 9.12 -14.87
C PRO A 124 4.00 8.76 -13.38
N VAL A 125 2.82 8.65 -12.77
CA VAL A 125 2.61 8.32 -11.35
C VAL A 125 1.89 6.98 -11.24
N LEU A 126 2.56 5.96 -10.72
CA LEU A 126 1.96 4.65 -10.50
C LEU A 126 0.99 4.71 -9.30
N THR A 127 -0.31 4.50 -9.52
CA THR A 127 -1.30 4.53 -8.45
C THR A 127 -1.58 3.14 -7.88
N VAL A 128 -1.63 3.04 -6.54
CA VAL A 128 -1.89 1.81 -5.80
C VAL A 128 -2.90 2.08 -4.69
N SER A 129 -3.88 1.21 -4.51
CA SER A 129 -4.85 1.32 -3.42
C SER A 129 -5.40 -0.05 -3.01
N GLU A 130 -5.99 -0.10 -1.81
CA GLU A 130 -6.85 -1.19 -1.34
C GLU A 130 -8.35 -0.88 -1.48
N ILE A 131 -8.72 0.22 -2.12
CA ILE A 131 -10.12 0.59 -2.39
C ILE A 131 -10.69 -0.44 -3.36
N THR A 132 -11.87 -0.97 -3.05
CA THR A 132 -12.56 -1.94 -3.90
C THR A 132 -12.88 -1.33 -5.27
N ASP A 133 -12.65 -2.11 -6.32
CA ASP A 133 -12.82 -1.70 -7.72
C ASP A 133 -11.93 -0.52 -8.16
N PHE A 134 -10.84 -0.23 -7.42
CA PHE A 134 -9.88 0.82 -7.76
C PHE A 134 -9.38 0.70 -9.20
N SER A 135 -9.00 -0.50 -9.61
CA SER A 135 -8.51 -0.77 -10.97
C SER A 135 -9.57 -0.63 -12.06
N LYS A 136 -10.85 -0.77 -11.73
CA LYS A 136 -11.96 -0.54 -12.66
C LYS A 136 -12.29 0.94 -12.84
N GLN A 137 -12.00 1.75 -11.81
CA GLN A 137 -12.35 3.16 -11.70
C GLN A 137 -11.14 4.09 -11.95
N GLY A 138 -10.25 3.71 -12.88
CA GLY A 138 -9.13 4.54 -13.32
C GLY A 138 -7.82 4.33 -12.57
N GLY A 139 -7.82 3.69 -11.40
CA GLY A 139 -6.60 3.35 -10.69
C GLY A 139 -5.79 2.25 -11.40
N MET A 140 -4.51 2.15 -11.13
CA MET A 140 -3.61 1.24 -11.84
C MET A 140 -3.44 -0.11 -11.16
N ILE A 141 -3.18 -0.16 -9.85
CA ILE A 141 -2.99 -1.41 -9.11
C ILE A 141 -3.93 -1.44 -7.90
N GLU A 142 -4.79 -2.46 -7.87
CA GLU A 142 -5.69 -2.73 -6.76
C GLU A 142 -5.15 -3.89 -5.92
N LEU A 143 -4.72 -3.59 -4.68
CA LEU A 143 -4.35 -4.60 -3.70
C LEU A 143 -5.58 -5.09 -2.95
N TYR A 144 -5.67 -6.38 -2.70
CA TYR A 144 -6.71 -6.96 -1.88
C TYR A 144 -6.25 -8.25 -1.20
N ARG A 145 -7.01 -8.68 -0.21
CA ARG A 145 -6.77 -9.94 0.50
C ARG A 145 -7.86 -10.95 0.19
N ILE A 146 -7.45 -12.17 -0.14
CA ILE A 146 -8.35 -13.31 -0.27
C ILE A 146 -7.69 -14.56 0.35
N ASN A 147 -8.43 -15.29 1.19
CA ASN A 147 -7.94 -16.52 1.83
C ASN A 147 -6.54 -16.35 2.47
N SER A 148 -6.38 -15.30 3.27
CA SER A 148 -5.11 -14.96 3.96
C SER A 148 -3.91 -14.68 3.04
N ARG A 149 -4.14 -14.44 1.74
CA ARG A 149 -3.10 -14.11 0.77
C ARG A 149 -3.33 -12.73 0.18
N ILE A 150 -2.27 -11.94 0.05
CA ILE A 150 -2.30 -10.68 -0.69
C ILE A 150 -2.31 -11.00 -2.18
N ARG A 151 -3.22 -10.36 -2.90
CA ARG A 151 -3.41 -10.43 -4.35
C ARG A 151 -3.53 -9.03 -4.91
N PHE A 152 -3.37 -8.90 -6.23
CA PHE A 152 -3.56 -7.62 -6.89
C PHE A 152 -4.10 -7.80 -8.30
N LYS A 153 -4.80 -6.75 -8.75
CA LYS A 153 -5.25 -6.57 -10.14
C LYS A 153 -4.51 -5.40 -10.75
N ILE A 154 -4.36 -5.39 -12.04
CA ILE A 154 -3.68 -4.34 -12.80
C ILE A 154 -4.62 -3.80 -13.88
N ASN A 155 -4.73 -2.48 -13.95
CA ASN A 155 -5.29 -1.77 -15.09
C ASN A 155 -4.12 -1.34 -16.00
N LEU A 156 -3.79 -2.19 -16.98
CA LEU A 156 -2.67 -1.95 -17.88
C LEU A 156 -2.94 -0.79 -18.85
N GLN A 157 -4.22 -0.51 -19.18
CA GLN A 157 -4.59 0.65 -19.98
C GLN A 157 -4.19 1.93 -19.25
N ALA A 158 -4.59 2.09 -17.97
CA ALA A 158 -4.25 3.28 -17.18
C ALA A 158 -2.73 3.46 -17.03
N THR A 159 -1.96 2.36 -16.86
CA THR A 159 -0.49 2.47 -16.78
C THR A 159 0.12 2.97 -18.08
N ARG A 160 -0.39 2.52 -19.23
CA ARG A 160 0.09 2.97 -20.55
C ARG A 160 -0.28 4.41 -20.85
N GLU A 161 -1.47 4.84 -20.49
CA GLU A 161 -1.92 6.25 -20.63
C GLU A 161 -1.01 7.20 -19.83
N ALA A 162 -0.51 6.76 -18.70
CA ALA A 162 0.46 7.50 -17.88
C ALA A 162 1.93 7.35 -18.35
N GLY A 163 2.18 6.67 -19.48
CA GLY A 163 3.55 6.44 -19.97
C GLY A 163 4.36 5.43 -19.18
N LEU A 164 3.73 4.64 -18.30
CA LEU A 164 4.41 3.65 -17.47
C LEU A 164 4.48 2.29 -18.16
N ASP A 165 5.60 1.58 -17.98
CA ASP A 165 5.77 0.20 -18.48
C ASP A 165 5.97 -0.77 -17.31
N LEU A 166 5.04 -1.72 -17.18
CA LEU A 166 5.10 -2.77 -16.17
C LEU A 166 5.79 -4.01 -16.72
N SER A 167 6.76 -4.55 -15.99
CA SER A 167 7.47 -5.75 -16.41
C SER A 167 6.51 -6.94 -16.60
N SER A 168 6.80 -7.78 -17.58
CA SER A 168 6.04 -9.02 -17.83
C SER A 168 6.00 -9.95 -16.62
N ARG A 169 7.03 -9.91 -15.76
CA ARG A 169 7.07 -10.66 -14.50
C ARG A 169 5.99 -10.18 -13.54
N LEU A 170 5.78 -8.87 -13.41
CA LEU A 170 4.73 -8.31 -12.57
C LEU A 170 3.34 -8.66 -13.12
N LEU A 171 3.13 -8.53 -14.43
CA LEU A 171 1.87 -8.87 -15.09
C LEU A 171 1.47 -10.34 -14.90
N LYS A 172 2.44 -11.26 -14.89
CA LYS A 172 2.18 -12.70 -14.66
C LYS A 172 1.75 -13.02 -13.22
N LEU A 173 2.06 -12.17 -12.26
CA LEU A 173 1.70 -12.35 -10.84
C LEU A 173 0.34 -11.74 -10.49
N ALA A 174 -0.20 -10.88 -11.34
CA ALA A 174 -1.53 -10.31 -11.18
C ALA A 174 -2.61 -11.39 -11.37
N VAL A 175 -3.67 -11.32 -10.57
CA VAL A 175 -4.84 -12.22 -10.73
C VAL A 175 -5.67 -11.80 -11.93
N ASP A 176 -5.71 -10.51 -12.23
CA ASP A 176 -6.43 -9.95 -13.36
C ASP A 176 -5.64 -8.78 -13.96
N VAL A 177 -5.63 -8.69 -15.29
CA VAL A 177 -4.99 -7.62 -16.04
C VAL A 177 -5.97 -7.06 -17.05
N LYS A 178 -6.61 -5.94 -16.73
CA LYS A 178 -7.45 -5.16 -17.64
C LYS A 178 -6.54 -4.51 -18.71
N ARG A 179 -6.81 -4.83 -19.98
CA ARG A 179 -6.07 -4.35 -21.16
C ARG A 179 -6.83 -3.26 -21.89
#